data_220f6f9103834031bbbb07dfcaafcd85
#
_entry.id   220f6f9103834031bbbb07dfcaafcd85
#
_cell.length_a   1.000
_cell.length_b   1.000
_cell.length_c   1.000
_cell.angle_alpha   90.00
_cell.angle_beta   90.00
_cell.angle_gamma   90.00
#
_symmetry.space_group_name_H-M   'P 1'
#
loop_
_entity.id
_entity.type
_entity.pdbx_description
1 polymer ?
#
loop_
_entity_poly.entity_id
_entity_poly.type
_entity_poly.pdbx_seq_one_letter_code
_entity_poly.pdbx_strand_id
1 'polypeptide(L)'
;MARLKSFAKILKMPSGCVFTLIEIVKENGMHRYPRDMIGYGPRAPHADWPGGARVAVQFVLNYEEGGENCLLHGDGQSEAFLSDIAGAQPWAGQRHWNMESIYDYGARAGFWRLHRLFTGADIPVTIYGVASALARSPEQVEAMKAAGWEIASHGLKWVEHKDMPEAEERAAIAEAVRLHTEVVGERPRGWYTGRCSVNTVRLVAEEGGFDYISDTYDDDLPYWLEVGDRDQLIIPYTLEANDMRFATAPGYITGEQFYQYLKDAFDVLYAEGTEGRPAMMSIGLHCRLIGRPGKLAGLKRFIDYIKLHEGVWCPRRIEIAEHWAKHHPHERRERPSRMEKADFIARFGSIFEHSPWIAERAHGLELGPAHDTAAGLANALTRMFRSATPDERLGVLRAHPDLAGKLAAAKRLTAESTEEQASAGLDALTDAERARFTELNEAYVAKHGFPFIIAVRDHDKAGILAAFERRIANDTPTEFSEACRQVERIARLRLGAILP
;
A
#
# COMPACT_ATOMS: atom_id res chain seq x y z
N MET A 1 5.97 24.24 23.70
CA MET A 1 7.44 24.31 23.90
C MET A 1 7.98 23.38 25.02
N ALA A 2 7.29 23.11 26.11
CA ALA A 2 7.82 22.26 27.20
C ALA A 2 7.87 20.75 26.91
N ARG A 3 7.08 20.19 25.98
CA ARG A 3 7.10 18.76 25.62
C ARG A 3 8.18 18.37 24.59
N LEU A 4 8.69 19.31 23.82
CA LEU A 4 9.79 19.07 22.86
C LEU A 4 11.19 18.99 23.53
N LYS A 5 11.34 19.60 24.72
CA LYS A 5 12.62 19.50 25.48
C LYS A 5 12.81 18.15 26.19
N SER A 6 11.75 17.36 26.36
CA SER A 6 11.83 16.01 26.98
C SER A 6 12.30 14.94 26.00
N PHE A 7 12.03 15.08 24.68
CA PHE A 7 12.45 14.10 23.67
C PHE A 7 13.95 14.20 23.33
N ALA A 8 14.53 15.42 23.40
CA ALA A 8 15.95 15.63 23.12
C ALA A 8 16.90 15.02 24.16
N LYS A 9 16.37 14.56 25.31
CA LYS A 9 17.18 14.00 26.42
C LYS A 9 17.41 12.49 26.31
N ILE A 10 16.71 11.80 25.40
CA ILE A 10 16.75 10.33 25.26
C ILE A 10 17.69 9.85 24.15
N LEU A 11 18.05 10.69 23.20
CA LEU A 11 18.99 10.35 22.13
C LEU A 11 20.30 11.15 22.27
N LYS A 12 21.29 10.59 22.97
CA LYS A 12 22.69 11.04 22.86
C LYS A 12 23.25 10.61 21.50
N MET A 13 22.94 11.39 20.47
CA MET A 13 23.59 11.30 19.16
C MET A 13 24.65 12.39 19.02
N PRO A 14 25.75 12.16 18.25
CA PRO A 14 26.76 13.20 18.01
C PRO A 14 26.10 14.45 17.41
N SER A 15 26.55 15.62 17.83
CA SER A 15 25.97 16.94 17.61
C SER A 15 25.74 17.36 16.13
N GLY A 16 26.26 16.62 15.16
CA GLY A 16 26.06 16.90 13.73
C GLY A 16 24.73 16.37 13.13
N CYS A 17 24.17 15.27 13.67
CA CYS A 17 22.92 14.67 13.12
C CYS A 17 21.64 15.38 13.58
N VAL A 18 21.68 16.09 14.69
CA VAL A 18 20.48 16.78 15.23
C VAL A 18 20.14 18.03 14.42
N PHE A 19 21.13 18.70 13.83
CA PHE A 19 20.89 19.89 13.00
C PHE A 19 20.21 19.55 11.69
N THR A 20 20.56 18.45 11.05
CA THR A 20 19.98 18.03 9.76
C THR A 20 18.48 17.66 9.89
N LEU A 21 18.07 17.03 10.99
CA LEU A 21 16.68 16.67 11.23
C LEU A 21 15.80 17.91 11.57
N ILE A 22 16.38 18.90 12.27
CA ILE A 22 15.68 20.14 12.65
C ILE A 22 15.60 21.10 11.45
N GLU A 23 16.58 21.11 10.56
CA GLU A 23 16.55 21.91 9.33
C GLU A 23 15.59 21.31 8.29
N ILE A 24 15.54 20.00 8.12
CA ILE A 24 14.55 19.32 7.27
C ILE A 24 13.11 19.61 7.73
N VAL A 25 12.90 19.75 9.05
CA VAL A 25 11.58 20.10 9.62
C VAL A 25 11.24 21.60 9.50
N LYS A 26 12.26 22.47 9.29
CA LYS A 26 12.04 23.92 9.19
C LYS A 26 11.93 24.47 7.77
N GLU A 27 12.56 23.83 6.78
CA GLU A 27 12.54 24.32 5.39
C GLU A 27 11.32 23.84 4.58
N ASN A 28 10.67 22.76 5.04
CA ASN A 28 9.50 22.24 4.35
C ASN A 28 8.38 22.12 5.38
N GLY A 29 7.44 23.04 5.42
CA GLY A 29 6.27 22.95 6.31
C GLY A 29 5.83 21.49 6.46
N MET A 30 5.42 21.02 7.67
CA MET A 30 5.25 19.62 8.06
C MET A 30 5.00 18.69 6.87
N HIS A 31 6.06 18.24 6.20
CA HIS A 31 5.94 17.36 5.06
C HIS A 31 5.28 16.06 5.51
N ARG A 32 4.26 15.70 4.79
CA ARG A 32 3.58 14.42 4.86
C ARG A 32 4.60 13.29 4.98
N TYR A 33 4.46 12.43 5.99
CA TYR A 33 5.32 11.24 6.09
C TYR A 33 5.15 10.40 4.82
N PRO A 34 6.22 10.19 4.04
CA PRO A 34 6.09 9.71 2.66
C PRO A 34 5.81 8.21 2.56
N ARG A 35 5.86 7.46 3.68
CA ARG A 35 5.65 6.01 3.68
C ARG A 35 4.22 5.68 4.07
N ASP A 36 3.63 4.72 3.37
CA ASP A 36 2.39 4.07 3.82
C ASP A 36 2.74 2.99 4.87
N MET A 37 2.28 3.16 6.09
CA MET A 37 2.46 2.22 7.20
C MET A 37 1.15 1.50 7.53
N ILE A 38 0.13 1.65 6.71
CA ILE A 38 -1.22 1.11 6.94
C ILE A 38 -1.48 -0.08 6.01
N GLY A 39 -1.13 0.02 4.72
CA GLY A 39 -1.40 -1.00 3.71
C GLY A 39 -2.88 -1.43 3.71
N TYR A 40 -3.13 -2.72 3.63
CA TYR A 40 -4.48 -3.28 3.79
C TYR A 40 -4.95 -3.33 5.25
N GLY A 41 -4.06 -3.14 6.23
CA GLY A 41 -4.36 -3.22 7.65
C GLY A 41 -4.90 -4.61 8.05
N PRO A 42 -5.81 -4.68 9.06
CA PRO A 42 -6.31 -5.97 9.57
C PRO A 42 -7.33 -6.67 8.65
N ARG A 43 -7.69 -6.08 7.52
CA ARG A 43 -8.72 -6.56 6.60
C ARG A 43 -8.21 -6.59 5.17
N ALA A 44 -7.15 -7.37 4.93
CA ALA A 44 -6.67 -7.60 3.58
C ALA A 44 -7.79 -8.22 2.71
N PRO A 45 -7.86 -7.88 1.41
CA PRO A 45 -8.80 -8.49 0.50
C PRO A 45 -8.50 -9.99 0.36
N HIS A 46 -9.54 -10.80 0.13
CA HIS A 46 -9.33 -12.18 -0.28
C HIS A 46 -8.79 -12.19 -1.71
N ALA A 47 -7.69 -12.88 -1.95
CA ALA A 47 -7.00 -12.78 -3.24
C ALA A 47 -7.75 -13.47 -4.41
N ASP A 48 -8.69 -14.36 -4.11
CA ASP A 48 -9.51 -15.11 -5.07
C ASP A 48 -8.69 -15.81 -6.17
N TRP A 49 -7.53 -16.39 -5.77
CA TRP A 49 -6.63 -17.04 -6.72
C TRP A 49 -7.33 -18.08 -7.59
N PRO A 50 -6.90 -18.26 -8.86
CA PRO A 50 -7.46 -19.24 -9.77
C PRO A 50 -7.58 -20.64 -9.17
N GLY A 51 -8.70 -21.31 -9.43
CA GLY A 51 -8.97 -22.64 -8.88
C GLY A 51 -9.21 -22.68 -7.36
N GLY A 52 -9.41 -21.53 -6.70
CA GLY A 52 -9.54 -21.44 -5.25
C GLY A 52 -8.22 -21.78 -4.53
N ALA A 53 -7.10 -21.43 -5.13
CA ALA A 53 -5.79 -21.72 -4.54
C ALA A 53 -5.60 -20.99 -3.22
N ARG A 54 -4.96 -21.66 -2.26
CA ARG A 54 -4.67 -21.17 -0.91
C ARG A 54 -3.43 -20.29 -0.87
N VAL A 55 -2.51 -20.54 -1.81
CA VAL A 55 -1.27 -19.79 -1.95
C VAL A 55 -0.84 -19.74 -3.42
N ALA A 56 -0.35 -18.57 -3.86
CA ALA A 56 0.30 -18.41 -5.15
C ALA A 56 1.82 -18.44 -4.96
N VAL A 57 2.49 -19.49 -5.44
CA VAL A 57 3.95 -19.67 -5.31
C VAL A 57 4.63 -19.27 -6.63
N GLN A 58 5.43 -18.22 -6.61
CA GLN A 58 6.10 -17.66 -7.78
C GLN A 58 7.60 -17.95 -7.75
N PHE A 59 8.12 -18.50 -8.81
CA PHE A 59 9.57 -18.66 -9.01
C PHE A 59 10.08 -17.57 -9.93
N VAL A 60 11.02 -16.78 -9.41
CA VAL A 60 11.62 -15.65 -10.13
C VAL A 60 13.11 -15.92 -10.30
N LEU A 61 13.57 -15.98 -11.54
CA LEU A 61 14.98 -16.15 -11.85
C LEU A 61 15.56 -14.82 -12.32
N ASN A 62 16.43 -14.24 -11.50
CA ASN A 62 17.20 -13.03 -11.84
C ASN A 62 18.31 -13.46 -12.80
N TYR A 63 18.22 -13.03 -14.06
CA TYR A 63 19.22 -13.27 -15.08
C TYR A 63 20.11 -12.04 -15.25
N GLU A 64 21.24 -12.05 -14.56
CA GLU A 64 22.14 -10.91 -14.41
C GLU A 64 23.51 -11.15 -15.05
N GLU A 65 23.79 -12.35 -15.47
CA GLU A 65 25.07 -12.82 -15.99
C GLU A 65 25.47 -12.08 -17.29
N GLY A 66 26.47 -11.21 -17.20
CA GLY A 66 26.85 -10.28 -18.28
C GLY A 66 26.23 -8.88 -18.15
N GLY A 67 25.44 -8.62 -17.10
CA GLY A 67 24.91 -7.29 -16.75
C GLY A 67 25.55 -6.67 -15.50
N GLU A 68 26.41 -7.40 -14.80
CA GLU A 68 27.14 -6.97 -13.61
C GLU A 68 28.20 -5.88 -13.90
N ASN A 69 28.71 -5.24 -12.84
CA ASN A 69 29.84 -4.30 -12.99
C ASN A 69 31.07 -5.04 -13.52
N CYS A 70 31.57 -4.63 -14.68
CA CYS A 70 32.75 -5.20 -15.30
C CYS A 70 33.45 -4.18 -16.18
N LEU A 71 34.78 -4.13 -16.13
CA LEU A 71 35.58 -3.23 -16.99
C LEU A 71 35.33 -3.46 -18.49
N LEU A 72 35.02 -4.70 -18.89
CA LEU A 72 34.64 -5.01 -20.28
C LEU A 72 33.33 -4.37 -20.71
N HIS A 73 32.48 -3.96 -19.75
CA HIS A 73 31.21 -3.28 -19.97
C HIS A 73 31.35 -1.75 -19.87
N GLY A 74 32.59 -1.23 -19.70
CA GLY A 74 32.88 0.19 -19.53
C GLY A 74 32.76 0.71 -18.11
N ASP A 75 32.62 -0.17 -17.11
CA ASP A 75 32.51 0.23 -15.72
C ASP A 75 33.89 0.55 -15.10
N GLY A 76 33.94 1.43 -14.09
CA GLY A 76 35.17 1.84 -13.44
C GLY A 76 35.73 0.79 -12.47
N GLN A 77 34.97 -0.26 -12.17
CA GLN A 77 35.35 -1.32 -11.21
C GLN A 77 34.66 -2.65 -11.53
N SER A 78 35.17 -3.72 -10.90
CA SER A 78 34.53 -5.04 -10.97
C SER A 78 33.33 -5.15 -10.04
N GLU A 79 32.47 -6.16 -10.28
CA GLU A 79 31.43 -6.55 -9.32
C GLU A 79 32.06 -7.12 -8.02
N ALA A 80 31.30 -6.98 -6.92
CA ALA A 80 31.67 -7.50 -5.61
C ALA A 80 30.49 -8.20 -4.89
N PHE A 81 29.29 -8.12 -5.46
CA PHE A 81 28.08 -8.55 -4.76
C PHE A 81 27.53 -9.88 -5.31
N LEU A 82 26.79 -10.60 -4.48
CA LEU A 82 26.10 -11.87 -4.75
C LEU A 82 26.94 -12.92 -5.51
N SER A 83 28.07 -13.29 -4.89
CA SER A 83 28.91 -14.38 -5.37
C SER A 83 29.37 -15.30 -4.23
N ASP A 84 29.98 -16.44 -4.57
CA ASP A 84 30.60 -17.36 -3.61
C ASP A 84 31.91 -16.82 -3.00
N ILE A 85 32.35 -15.59 -3.37
CA ILE A 85 33.52 -14.93 -2.76
C ILE A 85 33.04 -14.12 -1.56
N ALA A 86 33.11 -14.69 -0.37
CA ALA A 86 32.65 -14.03 0.85
C ALA A 86 33.44 -12.74 1.10
N GLY A 87 32.74 -11.61 1.31
CA GLY A 87 33.36 -10.32 1.59
C GLY A 87 34.14 -9.71 0.43
N ALA A 88 33.83 -10.09 -0.82
CA ALA A 88 34.45 -9.54 -2.01
C ALA A 88 34.43 -8.01 -1.98
N GLN A 89 35.51 -7.38 -2.45
CA GLN A 89 35.62 -5.96 -2.64
C GLN A 89 35.73 -5.65 -4.14
N PRO A 90 35.17 -4.54 -4.63
CA PRO A 90 35.32 -4.14 -6.02
C PRO A 90 36.80 -3.78 -6.31
N TRP A 91 37.25 -4.21 -7.48
CA TRP A 91 38.61 -3.85 -7.95
C TRP A 91 38.51 -2.66 -8.90
N ALA A 92 38.94 -1.49 -8.44
CA ALA A 92 38.92 -0.27 -9.25
C ALA A 92 39.94 -0.37 -10.41
N GLY A 93 39.49 -0.09 -11.64
CA GLY A 93 40.33 -0.09 -12.84
C GLY A 93 40.92 -1.46 -13.24
N GLN A 94 40.47 -2.56 -12.64
CA GLN A 94 41.00 -3.90 -12.90
C GLN A 94 39.85 -4.93 -13.06
N ARG A 95 40.03 -5.88 -13.96
CA ARG A 95 39.15 -7.03 -14.12
C ARG A 95 39.35 -7.99 -12.94
N HIS A 96 38.26 -8.54 -12.41
CA HIS A 96 38.28 -9.55 -11.38
C HIS A 96 37.93 -10.94 -12.00
N TRP A 97 38.93 -11.63 -12.53
CA TRP A 97 38.74 -12.89 -13.28
C TRP A 97 37.91 -13.94 -12.53
N ASN A 98 38.14 -14.14 -11.25
CA ASN A 98 37.36 -15.09 -10.47
C ASN A 98 35.88 -14.69 -10.35
N MET A 99 35.60 -13.38 -10.20
CA MET A 99 34.24 -12.88 -10.16
C MET A 99 33.54 -13.09 -11.51
N GLU A 100 34.19 -12.66 -12.60
CA GLU A 100 33.68 -12.89 -13.96
C GLU A 100 33.36 -14.38 -14.21
N SER A 101 34.29 -15.29 -13.81
CA SER A 101 34.09 -16.74 -13.98
C SER A 101 32.92 -17.31 -13.17
N ILE A 102 32.53 -16.68 -12.05
CA ILE A 102 31.35 -17.07 -11.29
C ILE A 102 30.07 -16.66 -12.05
N TYR A 103 30.05 -15.48 -12.64
CA TYR A 103 28.94 -15.05 -13.50
C TYR A 103 28.86 -15.91 -14.77
N ASP A 104 30.01 -16.18 -15.42
CA ASP A 104 30.09 -17.12 -16.53
C ASP A 104 29.52 -18.50 -16.19
N TYR A 105 29.78 -19.02 -15.01
CA TYR A 105 29.18 -20.28 -14.56
C TYR A 105 27.65 -20.19 -14.54
N GLY A 106 27.09 -19.07 -14.08
CA GLY A 106 25.65 -18.83 -14.07
C GLY A 106 25.05 -19.01 -15.47
N ALA A 107 25.59 -18.32 -16.46
CA ALA A 107 25.14 -18.41 -17.86
C ALA A 107 25.39 -19.80 -18.48
N ARG A 108 26.59 -20.36 -18.26
CA ARG A 108 27.06 -21.58 -18.97
C ARG A 108 26.53 -22.89 -18.39
N ALA A 109 26.31 -22.97 -17.08
CA ALA A 109 25.93 -24.20 -16.40
C ALA A 109 24.70 -24.03 -15.52
N GLY A 110 24.63 -22.97 -14.73
CA GLY A 110 23.56 -22.70 -13.75
C GLY A 110 22.21 -22.57 -14.42
N PHE A 111 22.12 -21.69 -15.43
CA PHE A 111 20.89 -21.47 -16.20
C PHE A 111 20.33 -22.77 -16.78
N TRP A 112 21.15 -23.55 -17.49
CA TRP A 112 20.71 -24.78 -18.15
C TRP A 112 20.26 -25.86 -17.15
N ARG A 113 20.81 -25.86 -15.94
CA ARG A 113 20.38 -26.75 -14.87
C ARG A 113 19.03 -26.35 -14.32
N LEU A 114 18.79 -25.06 -14.10
CA LEU A 114 17.50 -24.52 -13.68
C LEU A 114 16.44 -24.69 -14.77
N HIS A 115 16.80 -24.40 -16.02
CA HIS A 115 15.90 -24.61 -17.16
C HIS A 115 15.37 -26.05 -17.21
N ARG A 116 16.28 -27.05 -17.12
CA ARG A 116 15.85 -28.47 -17.06
C ARG A 116 15.02 -28.81 -15.82
N LEU A 117 15.30 -28.21 -14.67
CA LEU A 117 14.54 -28.45 -13.45
C LEU A 117 13.09 -27.95 -13.61
N PHE A 118 12.91 -26.73 -14.02
CA PHE A 118 11.58 -26.10 -14.10
C PHE A 118 10.74 -26.65 -15.26
N THR A 119 11.34 -26.85 -16.44
CA THR A 119 10.65 -27.46 -17.58
C THR A 119 10.28 -28.91 -17.29
N GLY A 120 11.17 -29.68 -16.64
CA GLY A 120 10.87 -31.07 -16.22
C GLY A 120 9.86 -31.16 -15.09
N ALA A 121 9.68 -30.10 -14.32
CA ALA A 121 8.68 -29.99 -13.28
C ALA A 121 7.34 -29.43 -13.77
N ASP A 122 7.27 -28.93 -15.01
CA ASP A 122 6.12 -28.22 -15.56
C ASP A 122 5.70 -27.01 -14.69
N ILE A 123 6.70 -26.23 -14.26
CA ILE A 123 6.50 -25.01 -13.46
C ILE A 123 6.96 -23.80 -14.27
N PRO A 124 6.08 -22.82 -14.51
CA PRO A 124 6.45 -21.58 -15.20
C PRO A 124 7.36 -20.72 -14.29
N VAL A 125 8.19 -19.89 -14.93
CA VAL A 125 9.13 -19.00 -14.26
C VAL A 125 8.97 -17.59 -14.82
N THR A 126 9.10 -16.59 -13.96
CA THR A 126 9.34 -15.21 -14.38
C THR A 126 10.84 -14.94 -14.35
N ILE A 127 11.38 -14.47 -15.47
CA ILE A 127 12.76 -14.00 -15.55
C ILE A 127 12.77 -12.51 -15.27
N TYR A 128 13.57 -12.06 -14.32
CA TYR A 128 14.02 -10.68 -14.26
C TYR A 128 15.32 -10.59 -15.04
N GLY A 129 15.22 -10.11 -16.29
CA GLY A 129 16.34 -10.08 -17.20
C GLY A 129 16.96 -8.69 -17.29
N VAL A 130 18.25 -8.59 -16.92
CA VAL A 130 19.04 -7.40 -17.16
C VAL A 130 19.23 -7.25 -18.68
N ALA A 131 18.79 -6.15 -19.28
CA ALA A 131 18.74 -6.01 -20.75
C ALA A 131 20.10 -6.24 -21.41
N SER A 132 21.20 -5.74 -20.81
CA SER A 132 22.56 -5.97 -21.32
C SER A 132 23.03 -7.43 -21.15
N ALA A 133 22.53 -8.15 -20.15
CA ALA A 133 22.79 -9.58 -19.98
C ALA A 133 22.04 -10.41 -21.03
N LEU A 134 20.76 -10.11 -21.26
CA LEU A 134 19.96 -10.76 -22.30
C LEU A 134 20.58 -10.59 -23.69
N ALA A 135 21.07 -9.37 -24.00
CA ALA A 135 21.75 -9.08 -25.27
C ALA A 135 23.02 -9.91 -25.51
N ARG A 136 23.66 -10.38 -24.44
CA ARG A 136 24.87 -11.25 -24.50
C ARG A 136 24.53 -12.74 -24.48
N SER A 137 23.27 -13.11 -24.30
CA SER A 137 22.83 -14.49 -24.05
C SER A 137 21.68 -14.92 -24.95
N PRO A 138 21.82 -14.86 -26.28
CA PRO A 138 20.71 -15.14 -27.21
C PRO A 138 20.17 -16.57 -27.10
N GLU A 139 21.03 -17.57 -26.83
CA GLU A 139 20.58 -18.95 -26.68
C GLU A 139 19.71 -19.16 -25.43
N GLN A 140 20.04 -18.48 -24.33
CA GLN A 140 19.25 -18.50 -23.10
C GLN A 140 17.90 -17.79 -23.31
N VAL A 141 17.89 -16.66 -24.01
CA VAL A 141 16.65 -15.93 -24.35
C VAL A 141 15.72 -16.82 -25.16
N GLU A 142 16.21 -17.49 -26.21
CA GLU A 142 15.39 -18.42 -26.99
C GLU A 142 14.89 -19.60 -26.16
N ALA A 143 15.69 -20.12 -25.23
CA ALA A 143 15.25 -21.19 -24.32
C ALA A 143 14.15 -20.72 -23.35
N MET A 144 14.25 -19.49 -22.80
CA MET A 144 13.22 -18.87 -21.97
C MET A 144 11.90 -18.73 -22.74
N LYS A 145 11.96 -18.22 -23.97
CA LYS A 145 10.79 -18.08 -24.87
C LYS A 145 10.17 -19.43 -25.20
N ALA A 146 10.99 -20.42 -25.59
CA ALA A 146 10.52 -21.76 -25.91
C ALA A 146 9.85 -22.46 -24.72
N ALA A 147 10.27 -22.16 -23.48
CA ALA A 147 9.66 -22.66 -22.26
C ALA A 147 8.36 -21.89 -21.87
N GLY A 148 7.97 -20.85 -22.61
CA GLY A 148 6.81 -20.02 -22.28
C GLY A 148 7.00 -19.18 -20.98
N TRP A 149 8.25 -18.93 -20.59
CA TRP A 149 8.56 -18.13 -19.42
C TRP A 149 8.30 -16.65 -19.70
N GLU A 150 7.87 -15.93 -18.67
CA GLU A 150 7.81 -14.48 -18.74
C GLU A 150 9.23 -13.90 -18.67
N ILE A 151 9.54 -12.95 -19.54
CA ILE A 151 10.80 -12.19 -19.48
C ILE A 151 10.43 -10.73 -19.14
N ALA A 152 10.49 -10.40 -17.86
CA ALA A 152 10.32 -9.05 -17.32
C ALA A 152 11.67 -8.33 -17.26
N SER A 153 11.65 -7.00 -17.15
CA SER A 153 12.86 -6.18 -17.09
C SER A 153 13.52 -6.23 -15.72
N HIS A 154 14.86 -6.29 -15.71
CA HIS A 154 15.71 -6.04 -14.54
C HIS A 154 16.61 -4.81 -14.76
N GLY A 155 16.10 -3.82 -15.48
CA GLY A 155 16.85 -2.62 -15.86
C GLY A 155 17.86 -2.85 -16.97
N LEU A 156 18.65 -1.81 -17.26
CA LEU A 156 19.66 -1.82 -18.33
C LEU A 156 20.90 -2.61 -17.93
N LYS A 157 21.41 -2.34 -16.73
CA LYS A 157 22.59 -2.96 -16.11
C LYS A 157 22.29 -3.22 -14.64
N TRP A 158 22.97 -4.20 -14.05
CA TRP A 158 22.81 -4.52 -12.64
C TRP A 158 23.75 -3.67 -11.76
N VAL A 159 23.44 -2.38 -11.63
CA VAL A 159 24.22 -1.37 -10.92
C VAL A 159 23.38 -0.63 -9.88
N GLU A 160 24.04 0.03 -8.91
CA GLU A 160 23.37 0.86 -7.90
C GLU A 160 22.79 2.13 -8.53
N HIS A 161 21.51 2.40 -8.27
CA HIS A 161 20.80 3.61 -8.72
C HIS A 161 20.74 4.70 -7.63
N LYS A 162 21.06 4.38 -6.37
CA LYS A 162 20.86 5.29 -5.22
C LYS A 162 21.46 6.70 -5.37
N ASP A 163 22.58 6.81 -6.07
CA ASP A 163 23.30 8.07 -6.31
C ASP A 163 23.21 8.53 -7.78
N MET A 164 22.40 7.84 -8.60
CA MET A 164 22.24 8.17 -10.02
C MET A 164 21.36 9.43 -10.16
N PRO A 165 21.77 10.43 -10.94
CA PRO A 165 20.92 11.58 -11.25
C PRO A 165 19.62 11.15 -11.92
N GLU A 166 18.49 11.77 -11.57
CA GLU A 166 17.15 11.38 -12.10
C GLU A 166 17.10 11.32 -13.64
N ALA A 167 17.73 12.28 -14.31
CA ALA A 167 17.75 12.30 -15.78
C ALA A 167 18.52 11.10 -16.38
N GLU A 168 19.58 10.65 -15.72
CA GLU A 168 20.36 9.49 -16.12
C GLU A 168 19.60 8.19 -15.85
N GLU A 169 18.95 8.09 -14.69
CA GLU A 169 18.11 6.94 -14.34
C GLU A 169 16.94 6.80 -15.33
N ARG A 170 16.29 7.91 -15.67
CA ARG A 170 15.21 7.94 -16.68
C ARG A 170 15.71 7.47 -18.05
N ALA A 171 16.88 7.92 -18.48
CA ALA A 171 17.48 7.49 -19.73
C ALA A 171 17.85 5.99 -19.71
N ALA A 172 18.36 5.49 -18.58
CA ALA A 172 18.66 4.07 -18.41
C ALA A 172 17.40 3.19 -18.45
N ILE A 173 16.29 3.65 -17.88
CA ILE A 173 14.99 2.95 -17.95
C ILE A 173 14.52 2.86 -19.41
N ALA A 174 14.52 3.97 -20.14
CA ALA A 174 14.11 4.00 -21.55
C ALA A 174 15.00 3.09 -22.43
N GLU A 175 16.32 3.12 -22.21
CA GLU A 175 17.26 2.28 -22.95
C GLU A 175 17.10 0.79 -22.58
N ALA A 176 16.80 0.47 -21.32
CA ALA A 176 16.49 -0.90 -20.92
C ALA A 176 15.28 -1.45 -21.69
N VAL A 177 14.21 -0.67 -21.79
CA VAL A 177 13.01 -1.04 -22.58
C VAL A 177 13.34 -1.23 -24.05
N ARG A 178 14.10 -0.31 -24.64
CA ARG A 178 14.50 -0.39 -26.06
C ARG A 178 15.32 -1.66 -26.33
N LEU A 179 16.37 -1.87 -25.56
CA LEU A 179 17.27 -3.03 -25.75
C LEU A 179 16.57 -4.36 -25.47
N HIS A 180 15.76 -4.41 -24.39
CA HIS A 180 14.94 -5.59 -24.10
C HIS A 180 14.03 -5.93 -25.29
N THR A 181 13.32 -4.93 -25.81
CA THR A 181 12.41 -5.13 -26.97
C THR A 181 13.15 -5.63 -28.20
N GLU A 182 14.34 -5.10 -28.46
CA GLU A 182 15.19 -5.54 -29.58
C GLU A 182 15.62 -7.00 -29.42
N VAL A 183 16.01 -7.41 -28.22
CA VAL A 183 16.58 -8.75 -27.93
C VAL A 183 15.50 -9.81 -27.78
N VAL A 184 14.42 -9.51 -27.07
CA VAL A 184 13.36 -10.49 -26.77
C VAL A 184 12.31 -10.53 -27.89
N GLY A 185 12.13 -9.43 -28.61
CA GLY A 185 11.13 -9.28 -29.67
C GLY A 185 9.81 -8.68 -29.19
N GLU A 186 9.68 -8.42 -27.90
CA GLU A 186 8.51 -7.76 -27.30
C GLU A 186 8.93 -6.86 -26.14
N ARG A 187 8.09 -5.86 -25.82
CA ARG A 187 8.30 -4.98 -24.68
C ARG A 187 8.13 -5.72 -23.36
N PRO A 188 8.97 -5.46 -22.33
CA PRO A 188 8.75 -6.03 -21.02
C PRO A 188 7.44 -5.51 -20.40
N ARG A 189 6.63 -6.40 -19.87
CA ARG A 189 5.37 -6.07 -19.19
C ARG A 189 5.52 -5.90 -17.67
N GLY A 190 6.58 -6.45 -17.09
CA GLY A 190 6.95 -6.32 -15.68
C GLY A 190 8.29 -5.64 -15.49
N TRP A 191 8.48 -5.00 -14.33
CA TRP A 191 9.72 -4.30 -13.98
C TRP A 191 10.19 -4.62 -12.57
N TYR A 192 11.50 -4.80 -12.41
CA TYR A 192 12.23 -4.88 -11.15
C TYR A 192 13.65 -4.33 -11.34
N THR A 193 14.11 -3.44 -10.46
CA THR A 193 15.50 -2.90 -10.47
C THR A 193 16.38 -3.58 -9.44
N GLY A 194 15.86 -3.80 -8.24
CA GLY A 194 16.54 -4.41 -7.11
C GLY A 194 17.53 -3.51 -6.38
N ARG A 195 18.25 -2.64 -7.10
CA ARG A 195 19.22 -1.66 -6.56
C ARG A 195 18.71 -0.22 -6.78
N CYS A 196 17.48 0.04 -6.34
CA CYS A 196 16.69 1.24 -6.63
C CYS A 196 17.26 2.52 -6.01
N SER A 197 16.94 3.65 -6.64
CA SER A 197 16.91 4.97 -6.01
C SER A 197 15.52 5.21 -5.38
N VAL A 198 15.36 6.31 -4.66
CA VAL A 198 14.03 6.77 -4.18
C VAL A 198 13.10 7.20 -5.31
N ASN A 199 13.62 7.40 -6.53
CA ASN A 199 12.88 7.83 -7.70
C ASN A 199 12.42 6.66 -8.59
N THR A 200 13.05 5.49 -8.50
CA THR A 200 12.93 4.39 -9.46
C THR A 200 11.48 4.03 -9.73
N VAL A 201 10.68 3.71 -8.70
CA VAL A 201 9.28 3.29 -8.87
C VAL A 201 8.46 4.36 -9.59
N ARG A 202 8.66 5.63 -9.22
CA ARG A 202 7.99 6.76 -9.89
C ARG A 202 8.41 6.88 -11.35
N LEU A 203 9.71 6.84 -11.64
CA LEU A 203 10.23 6.98 -13.00
C LEU A 203 9.76 5.85 -13.93
N VAL A 204 9.72 4.62 -13.41
CA VAL A 204 9.20 3.46 -14.15
C VAL A 204 7.69 3.58 -14.40
N ALA A 205 6.92 4.02 -13.40
CA ALA A 205 5.49 4.26 -13.58
C ALA A 205 5.21 5.41 -14.57
N GLU A 206 6.02 6.47 -14.55
CA GLU A 206 5.93 7.60 -15.49
C GLU A 206 6.31 7.20 -16.93
N GLU A 207 7.30 6.33 -17.10
CA GLU A 207 7.65 5.76 -18.40
C GLU A 207 6.45 4.99 -18.98
N GLY A 208 5.78 4.21 -18.16
CA GLY A 208 4.51 3.55 -18.46
C GLY A 208 4.65 2.27 -19.28
N GLY A 209 3.51 1.63 -19.58
CA GLY A 209 3.46 0.39 -20.35
C GLY A 209 3.89 -0.85 -19.57
N PHE A 210 4.05 -0.77 -18.24
CA PHE A 210 4.25 -1.89 -17.36
C PHE A 210 2.94 -2.28 -16.65
N ASP A 211 2.59 -3.55 -16.70
CA ASP A 211 1.43 -4.08 -15.98
C ASP A 211 1.72 -4.14 -14.48
N TYR A 212 3.00 -4.32 -14.08
CA TYR A 212 3.40 -4.31 -12.67
C TYR A 212 4.85 -3.85 -12.48
N ILE A 213 5.11 -3.35 -11.25
CA ILE A 213 6.46 -3.04 -10.73
C ILE A 213 6.67 -3.85 -9.45
N SER A 214 7.90 -4.33 -9.21
CA SER A 214 8.22 -5.22 -8.09
C SER A 214 9.29 -4.70 -7.13
N ASP A 215 9.63 -3.42 -7.20
CA ASP A 215 10.68 -2.81 -6.37
C ASP A 215 10.19 -2.45 -4.95
N THR A 216 9.40 -3.34 -4.32
CA THR A 216 8.99 -3.27 -2.91
C THR A 216 9.02 -4.65 -2.25
N TYR A 217 9.02 -4.67 -0.90
CA TYR A 217 9.12 -5.87 -0.08
C TYR A 217 8.18 -5.76 1.13
N ASP A 218 7.05 -5.08 0.99
CA ASP A 218 6.27 -4.52 2.07
C ASP A 218 4.86 -5.13 2.24
N ASP A 219 4.49 -6.11 1.38
CA ASP A 219 3.21 -6.83 1.50
C ASP A 219 3.29 -8.26 0.90
N ASP A 220 2.38 -9.12 1.33
CA ASP A 220 2.19 -10.48 0.81
C ASP A 220 1.10 -10.56 -0.29
N LEU A 221 0.54 -9.42 -0.68
CA LEU A 221 -0.45 -9.27 -1.75
C LEU A 221 -0.05 -8.12 -2.69
N PRO A 222 -0.48 -8.17 -3.96
CA PRO A 222 -0.37 -7.01 -4.84
C PRO A 222 -1.20 -5.84 -4.34
N TYR A 223 -0.78 -4.61 -4.64
CA TYR A 223 -1.54 -3.41 -4.32
C TYR A 223 -1.35 -2.32 -5.37
N TRP A 224 -2.27 -1.36 -5.39
CA TRP A 224 -2.20 -0.25 -6.32
C TRP A 224 -1.51 0.97 -5.71
N LEU A 225 -0.59 1.56 -6.48
CA LEU A 225 0.10 2.80 -6.16
C LEU A 225 -0.32 3.89 -7.15
N GLU A 226 -0.79 5.03 -6.64
CA GLU A 226 -1.07 6.20 -7.45
C GLU A 226 0.20 7.02 -7.67
N VAL A 227 0.60 7.15 -8.93
CA VAL A 227 1.75 7.97 -9.36
C VAL A 227 1.24 9.05 -10.32
N GLY A 228 1.03 10.26 -9.82
CA GLY A 228 0.38 11.32 -10.58
C GLY A 228 -1.02 10.89 -11.04
N ASP A 229 -1.27 10.96 -12.35
CA ASP A 229 -2.54 10.55 -12.95
C ASP A 229 -2.60 9.06 -13.32
N ARG A 230 -1.58 8.27 -12.97
CA ARG A 230 -1.49 6.85 -13.29
C ARG A 230 -1.70 5.99 -12.07
N ASP A 231 -2.32 4.84 -12.28
CA ASP A 231 -2.47 3.78 -11.29
C ASP A 231 -1.53 2.65 -11.68
N GLN A 232 -0.53 2.39 -10.85
CA GLN A 232 0.48 1.38 -11.07
C GLN A 232 0.28 0.21 -10.12
N LEU A 233 0.13 -1.00 -10.67
CA LEU A 233 0.10 -2.20 -9.85
C LEU A 233 1.51 -2.50 -9.32
N ILE A 234 1.59 -2.71 -8.02
CA ILE A 234 2.78 -3.18 -7.33
C ILE A 234 2.56 -4.65 -6.97
N ILE A 235 3.50 -5.50 -7.36
CA ILE A 235 3.57 -6.88 -6.90
C ILE A 235 4.85 -7.00 -6.08
N PRO A 236 4.79 -7.00 -4.73
CA PRO A 236 5.98 -7.08 -3.90
C PRO A 236 6.86 -8.29 -4.22
N TYR A 237 8.17 -8.12 -4.07
CA TYR A 237 9.15 -9.17 -4.25
C TYR A 237 9.67 -9.66 -2.90
N THR A 238 10.77 -10.44 -2.89
CA THR A 238 11.35 -11.00 -1.66
C THR A 238 12.86 -10.88 -1.61
N LEU A 239 13.39 -10.60 -0.42
CA LEU A 239 14.81 -10.72 -0.08
C LEU A 239 15.05 -11.84 0.95
N GLU A 240 14.00 -12.40 1.55
CA GLU A 240 14.11 -13.45 2.55
C GLU A 240 14.07 -14.86 1.95
N ALA A 241 13.03 -15.16 1.16
CA ALA A 241 12.88 -16.41 0.40
C ALA A 241 13.68 -16.31 -0.91
N ASN A 242 14.96 -15.98 -0.80
CA ASN A 242 15.82 -15.64 -1.92
C ASN A 242 17.20 -16.29 -1.73
N ASP A 243 17.71 -16.92 -2.79
CA ASP A 243 19.01 -17.60 -2.78
C ASP A 243 20.20 -16.65 -2.62
N MET A 244 19.98 -15.33 -2.77
CA MET A 244 20.99 -14.32 -2.42
C MET A 244 21.53 -14.50 -1.00
N ARG A 245 20.73 -15.09 -0.11
CA ARG A 245 21.12 -15.38 1.27
C ARG A 245 22.23 -16.42 1.39
N PHE A 246 22.58 -17.14 0.33
CA PHE A 246 23.82 -17.92 0.29
C PHE A 246 25.08 -17.07 0.21
N ALA A 247 24.95 -15.81 -0.24
CA ALA A 247 26.06 -14.86 -0.42
C ALA A 247 26.00 -13.67 0.54
N THR A 248 25.01 -13.57 1.41
CA THR A 248 24.82 -12.47 2.37
C THR A 248 24.61 -13.00 3.78
N ALA A 249 25.10 -12.27 4.79
CA ALA A 249 25.00 -12.66 6.20
C ALA A 249 23.74 -12.02 6.88
N PRO A 250 23.09 -12.73 7.83
CA PRO A 250 23.16 -14.15 8.09
C PRO A 250 22.50 -14.93 6.95
N GLY A 251 23.10 -15.99 6.46
CA GLY A 251 22.67 -16.63 5.24
C GLY A 251 22.46 -18.13 5.34
N TYR A 252 22.22 -18.76 4.19
CA TYR A 252 22.17 -20.20 4.08
C TYR A 252 23.56 -20.76 3.79
N ILE A 253 23.94 -21.85 4.44
CA ILE A 253 25.19 -22.56 4.18
C ILE A 253 24.93 -23.77 3.28
N THR A 254 23.78 -24.41 3.43
CA THR A 254 23.42 -25.67 2.72
C THR A 254 22.08 -25.54 2.01
N GLY A 255 21.89 -26.35 0.96
CA GLY A 255 20.59 -26.48 0.30
C GLY A 255 19.48 -26.96 1.25
N GLU A 256 19.82 -27.69 2.33
CA GLU A 256 18.87 -28.10 3.37
C GLU A 256 18.28 -26.89 4.11
N GLN A 257 19.11 -25.94 4.50
CA GLN A 257 18.63 -24.72 5.19
C GLN A 257 17.71 -23.89 4.29
N PHE A 258 18.03 -23.80 3.00
CA PHE A 258 17.16 -23.11 2.03
C PHE A 258 15.82 -23.87 1.89
N TYR A 259 15.86 -25.17 1.72
CA TYR A 259 14.64 -26.00 1.67
C TYR A 259 13.77 -25.82 2.91
N GLN A 260 14.35 -25.91 4.09
CA GLN A 260 13.60 -25.80 5.34
C GLN A 260 12.97 -24.41 5.48
N TYR A 261 13.70 -23.37 5.12
CA TYR A 261 13.16 -21.99 5.17
C TYR A 261 11.98 -21.80 4.22
N LEU A 262 12.12 -22.24 2.97
CA LEU A 262 11.03 -22.17 1.98
C LEU A 262 9.81 -22.99 2.43
N LYS A 263 10.07 -24.16 2.99
CA LYS A 263 9.01 -25.04 3.51
C LYS A 263 8.23 -24.38 4.65
N ASP A 264 8.93 -23.82 5.62
CA ASP A 264 8.30 -23.19 6.79
C ASP A 264 7.48 -21.94 6.38
N ALA A 265 8.01 -21.12 5.46
CA ALA A 265 7.29 -20.00 4.90
C ALA A 265 6.02 -20.45 4.14
N PHE A 266 6.16 -21.48 3.29
CA PHE A 266 5.03 -22.06 2.58
C PHE A 266 3.96 -22.62 3.53
N ASP A 267 4.34 -23.35 4.56
CA ASP A 267 3.42 -23.97 5.51
C ASP A 267 2.57 -22.92 6.25
N VAL A 268 3.18 -21.79 6.62
CA VAL A 268 2.47 -20.66 7.25
C VAL A 268 1.46 -20.07 6.27
N LEU A 269 1.89 -19.68 5.07
CA LEU A 269 1.00 -19.03 4.09
C LEU A 269 -0.11 -19.99 3.61
N TYR A 270 0.20 -21.29 3.47
CA TYR A 270 -0.78 -22.30 3.11
C TYR A 270 -1.84 -22.51 4.21
N ALA A 271 -1.44 -22.47 5.49
CA ALA A 271 -2.35 -22.53 6.62
C ALA A 271 -3.25 -21.29 6.67
N GLU A 272 -2.71 -20.09 6.49
CA GLU A 272 -3.46 -18.85 6.41
C GLU A 272 -4.45 -18.83 5.24
N GLY A 273 -4.03 -19.33 4.07
CA GLY A 273 -4.93 -19.51 2.93
C GLY A 273 -6.06 -20.49 3.21
N THR A 274 -5.81 -21.55 4.01
CA THR A 274 -6.84 -22.48 4.47
C THR A 274 -7.84 -21.83 5.42
N GLU A 275 -7.39 -20.82 6.18
CA GLU A 275 -8.24 -19.99 7.06
C GLU A 275 -8.98 -18.86 6.31
N GLY A 276 -8.85 -18.76 4.99
CA GLY A 276 -9.51 -17.75 4.16
C GLY A 276 -8.69 -16.48 3.94
N ARG A 277 -7.37 -16.55 4.13
CA ARG A 277 -6.43 -15.44 3.86
C ARG A 277 -5.34 -15.88 2.85
N PRO A 278 -5.71 -16.19 1.60
CA PRO A 278 -4.75 -16.60 0.59
C PRO A 278 -3.81 -15.45 0.23
N ALA A 279 -2.52 -15.75 0.23
CA ALA A 279 -1.45 -14.80 -0.07
C ALA A 279 -0.56 -15.30 -1.22
N MET A 280 0.50 -14.56 -1.54
CA MET A 280 1.51 -14.97 -2.51
C MET A 280 2.86 -15.20 -1.82
N MET A 281 3.63 -16.17 -2.34
CA MET A 281 4.99 -16.45 -1.94
C MET A 281 5.92 -16.25 -3.14
N SER A 282 6.81 -15.28 -3.10
CA SER A 282 7.84 -15.08 -4.12
C SER A 282 9.12 -15.78 -3.71
N ILE A 283 9.79 -16.47 -4.65
CA ILE A 283 11.07 -17.15 -4.45
C ILE A 283 12.07 -16.58 -5.43
N GLY A 284 13.09 -15.90 -4.91
CA GLY A 284 14.15 -15.27 -5.70
C GLY A 284 15.32 -16.22 -5.94
N LEU A 285 15.72 -16.35 -7.20
CA LEU A 285 16.77 -17.29 -7.64
C LEU A 285 17.79 -16.56 -8.55
N HIS A 286 19.05 -17.02 -8.51
CA HIS A 286 20.13 -16.52 -9.36
C HIS A 286 20.89 -17.69 -9.97
N CYS A 287 21.18 -17.66 -11.27
CA CYS A 287 21.80 -18.77 -11.98
C CYS A 287 23.14 -19.20 -11.38
N ARG A 288 23.96 -18.23 -10.96
CA ARG A 288 25.29 -18.48 -10.35
C ARG A 288 25.24 -19.01 -8.91
N LEU A 289 24.11 -18.79 -8.18
CA LEU A 289 23.94 -19.23 -6.80
C LEU A 289 23.21 -20.57 -6.72
N ILE A 290 21.90 -20.57 -6.89
CA ILE A 290 21.10 -21.80 -6.76
C ILE A 290 21.39 -22.81 -7.87
N GLY A 291 21.91 -22.37 -9.01
CA GLY A 291 22.36 -23.24 -10.09
C GLY A 291 23.55 -24.16 -9.73
N ARG A 292 24.19 -23.96 -8.57
CA ARG A 292 25.21 -24.87 -8.04
C ARG A 292 24.56 -26.18 -7.56
N PRO A 293 25.14 -27.37 -7.86
CA PRO A 293 24.50 -28.66 -7.59
C PRO A 293 24.05 -28.88 -6.14
N GLY A 294 24.89 -28.52 -5.17
CA GLY A 294 24.58 -28.69 -3.76
C GLY A 294 23.44 -27.80 -3.26
N LYS A 295 23.35 -26.58 -3.76
CA LYS A 295 22.28 -25.63 -3.44
C LYS A 295 20.97 -26.02 -4.13
N LEU A 296 21.03 -26.40 -5.41
CA LEU A 296 19.88 -26.83 -6.21
C LEU A 296 19.10 -28.00 -5.57
N ALA A 297 19.77 -28.90 -4.88
CA ALA A 297 19.12 -30.04 -4.22
C ALA A 297 18.04 -29.61 -3.23
N GLY A 298 18.22 -28.45 -2.55
CA GLY A 298 17.20 -27.86 -1.67
C GLY A 298 16.00 -27.35 -2.45
N LEU A 299 16.22 -26.60 -3.52
CA LEU A 299 15.16 -26.09 -4.38
C LEU A 299 14.35 -27.24 -5.01
N LYS A 300 15.02 -28.29 -5.51
CA LYS A 300 14.32 -29.45 -6.05
C LYS A 300 13.38 -30.08 -5.03
N ARG A 301 13.84 -30.30 -3.80
CA ARG A 301 13.00 -30.86 -2.73
C ARG A 301 11.81 -29.97 -2.40
N PHE A 302 12.00 -28.66 -2.43
CA PHE A 302 10.89 -27.73 -2.21
C PHE A 302 9.84 -27.82 -3.33
N ILE A 303 10.26 -27.90 -4.59
CA ILE A 303 9.36 -28.12 -5.73
C ILE A 303 8.60 -29.44 -5.56
N ASP A 304 9.30 -30.51 -5.21
CA ASP A 304 8.67 -31.81 -4.96
C ASP A 304 7.67 -31.73 -3.79
N TYR A 305 7.99 -30.94 -2.75
CA TYR A 305 7.14 -30.77 -1.57
C TYR A 305 5.83 -30.03 -1.89
N ILE A 306 5.88 -28.89 -2.56
CA ILE A 306 4.65 -28.11 -2.87
C ILE A 306 3.70 -28.88 -3.79
N LYS A 307 4.22 -29.75 -4.65
CA LYS A 307 3.41 -30.63 -5.52
C LYS A 307 2.59 -31.67 -4.78
N LEU A 308 2.87 -31.92 -3.51
CA LEU A 308 2.07 -32.81 -2.66
C LEU A 308 0.83 -32.12 -2.07
N HIS A 309 0.69 -30.79 -2.28
CA HIS A 309 -0.38 -29.99 -1.69
C HIS A 309 -1.39 -29.56 -2.76
N GLU A 310 -2.67 -29.78 -2.48
CA GLU A 310 -3.75 -29.27 -3.29
C GLU A 310 -3.95 -27.76 -3.06
N GLY A 311 -4.45 -27.05 -4.06
CA GLY A 311 -4.72 -25.62 -3.92
C GLY A 311 -3.44 -24.76 -3.86
N VAL A 312 -2.38 -25.19 -4.56
CA VAL A 312 -1.20 -24.38 -4.85
C VAL A 312 -1.25 -23.93 -6.30
N TRP A 313 -1.17 -22.64 -6.50
CA TRP A 313 -1.06 -22.05 -7.84
C TRP A 313 0.39 -21.59 -8.06
N CYS A 314 1.02 -22.05 -9.15
CA CYS A 314 2.38 -21.65 -9.51
C CYS A 314 2.34 -20.78 -10.78
N PRO A 315 2.06 -19.47 -10.68
CA PRO A 315 1.97 -18.55 -11.82
C PRO A 315 3.31 -17.92 -12.19
N ARG A 316 3.35 -17.35 -13.41
CA ARG A 316 4.22 -16.22 -13.73
C ARG A 316 3.69 -14.96 -13.05
N ARG A 317 4.53 -13.97 -12.83
CA ARG A 317 4.12 -12.72 -12.17
C ARG A 317 3.11 -11.94 -13.02
N ILE A 318 3.23 -12.00 -14.33
CA ILE A 318 2.26 -11.39 -15.23
C ILE A 318 0.84 -11.97 -15.04
N GLU A 319 0.72 -13.24 -14.74
CA GLU A 319 -0.59 -13.87 -14.49
C GLU A 319 -1.20 -13.39 -13.18
N ILE A 320 -0.36 -13.08 -12.18
CA ILE A 320 -0.82 -12.41 -10.95
C ILE A 320 -1.28 -10.98 -11.26
N ALA A 321 -0.52 -10.24 -12.07
CA ALA A 321 -0.90 -8.88 -12.48
C ALA A 321 -2.26 -8.86 -13.19
N GLU A 322 -2.44 -9.74 -14.17
CA GLU A 322 -3.69 -9.87 -14.93
C GLU A 322 -4.86 -10.28 -14.03
N HIS A 323 -4.63 -11.24 -13.14
CA HIS A 323 -5.65 -11.67 -12.17
C HIS A 323 -6.04 -10.52 -11.25
N TRP A 324 -5.04 -9.84 -10.64
CA TRP A 324 -5.29 -8.77 -9.68
C TRP A 324 -6.00 -7.58 -10.33
N ALA A 325 -5.54 -7.15 -11.49
CA ALA A 325 -6.18 -6.06 -12.22
C ALA A 325 -7.65 -6.35 -12.58
N LYS A 326 -7.97 -7.61 -12.85
CA LYS A 326 -9.33 -8.05 -13.17
C LYS A 326 -10.25 -8.15 -11.94
N HIS A 327 -9.76 -8.71 -10.83
CA HIS A 327 -10.57 -9.04 -9.66
C HIS A 327 -10.51 -7.96 -8.57
N HIS A 328 -9.44 -7.16 -8.55
CA HIS A 328 -9.19 -6.08 -7.60
C HIS A 328 -8.81 -4.80 -8.36
N PRO A 329 -9.70 -4.29 -9.25
CA PRO A 329 -9.42 -3.06 -10.01
C PRO A 329 -9.18 -1.91 -9.04
N HIS A 330 -8.30 -0.98 -9.44
CA HIS A 330 -8.04 0.18 -8.61
C HIS A 330 -9.26 1.10 -8.59
N GLU A 331 -9.76 1.32 -7.39
CA GLU A 331 -10.73 2.38 -7.13
C GLU A 331 -9.99 3.56 -6.49
N ARG A 332 -9.85 4.66 -7.23
CA ARG A 332 -9.28 5.88 -6.68
C ARG A 332 -10.16 6.37 -5.54
N ARG A 333 -9.66 6.23 -4.32
CA ARG A 333 -10.37 6.72 -3.14
C ARG A 333 -10.22 8.23 -3.04
N GLU A 334 -11.33 8.88 -2.68
CA GLU A 334 -11.27 10.29 -2.30
C GLU A 334 -10.25 10.46 -1.16
N ARG A 335 -9.30 11.37 -1.37
CA ARG A 335 -8.28 11.69 -0.36
C ARG A 335 -8.47 13.12 0.12
N PRO A 336 -9.23 13.33 1.20
CA PRO A 336 -9.44 14.65 1.79
C PRO A 336 -8.16 15.47 1.93
N SER A 337 -7.05 14.82 2.26
CA SER A 337 -5.74 15.46 2.40
C SER A 337 -5.13 15.99 1.09
N ARG A 338 -5.68 15.61 -0.06
CA ARG A 338 -5.20 16.01 -1.39
C ARG A 338 -6.16 16.92 -2.14
N MET A 339 -7.35 17.15 -1.58
CA MET A 339 -8.36 17.98 -2.22
C MET A 339 -7.97 19.46 -2.19
N GLU A 340 -8.24 20.13 -3.28
CA GLU A 340 -8.23 21.59 -3.30
C GLU A 340 -9.32 22.13 -2.35
N LYS A 341 -9.08 23.32 -1.78
CA LYS A 341 -9.96 23.90 -0.76
C LYS A 341 -11.43 23.96 -1.19
N ALA A 342 -11.68 24.34 -2.43
CA ALA A 342 -13.05 24.46 -2.94
C ALA A 342 -13.78 23.11 -2.99
N ASP A 343 -13.11 22.08 -3.50
CA ASP A 343 -13.65 20.72 -3.60
C ASP A 343 -13.84 20.10 -2.22
N PHE A 344 -12.89 20.31 -1.31
CA PHE A 344 -12.99 19.86 0.07
C PHE A 344 -14.21 20.45 0.78
N ILE A 345 -14.44 21.78 0.64
CA ILE A 345 -15.59 22.44 1.24
C ILE A 345 -16.89 21.98 0.57
N ALA A 346 -16.92 21.82 -0.74
CA ALA A 346 -18.08 21.29 -1.46
C ALA A 346 -18.44 19.88 -0.98
N ARG A 347 -17.44 19.03 -0.71
CA ARG A 347 -17.62 17.64 -0.31
C ARG A 347 -17.96 17.46 1.17
N PHE A 348 -17.28 18.19 2.05
CA PHE A 348 -17.36 17.99 3.51
C PHE A 348 -18.00 19.15 4.28
N GLY A 349 -18.38 20.22 3.61
CA GLY A 349 -18.98 21.40 4.24
C GLY A 349 -20.35 21.16 4.86
N SER A 350 -21.10 20.14 4.41
CA SER A 350 -22.39 19.73 4.93
C SER A 350 -22.32 18.76 6.12
N ILE A 351 -21.14 18.22 6.45
CA ILE A 351 -20.95 17.25 7.56
C ILE A 351 -21.48 17.83 8.89
N PHE A 352 -21.18 19.11 9.15
CA PHE A 352 -21.84 19.88 10.21
C PHE A 352 -22.92 20.75 9.58
N GLU A 353 -24.15 20.53 9.97
CA GLU A 353 -25.35 21.14 9.35
C GLU A 353 -25.19 22.66 9.17
N HIS A 354 -25.34 23.13 7.94
CA HIS A 354 -25.23 24.54 7.55
C HIS A 354 -23.99 25.30 8.07
N SER A 355 -22.87 24.57 8.32
CA SER A 355 -21.68 25.13 8.95
C SER A 355 -20.39 24.82 8.16
N PRO A 356 -20.31 25.22 6.87
CA PRO A 356 -19.16 24.89 6.01
C PRO A 356 -17.83 25.49 6.50
N TRP A 357 -17.89 26.51 7.36
CA TRP A 357 -16.71 27.13 7.96
C TRP A 357 -15.88 26.14 8.80
N ILE A 358 -16.50 25.05 9.33
CA ILE A 358 -15.80 24.01 10.06
C ILE A 358 -14.88 23.23 9.12
N ALA A 359 -15.39 22.84 7.94
CA ALA A 359 -14.60 22.22 6.90
C ALA A 359 -13.52 23.17 6.36
N GLU A 360 -13.85 24.44 6.15
CA GLU A 360 -12.88 25.45 5.73
C GLU A 360 -11.71 25.59 6.71
N ARG A 361 -11.99 25.68 8.01
CA ARG A 361 -10.95 25.75 9.06
C ARG A 361 -10.16 24.45 9.15
N ALA A 362 -10.81 23.29 8.98
CA ALA A 362 -10.14 22.00 9.01
C ALA A 362 -9.17 21.81 7.84
N HIS A 363 -9.54 22.26 6.65
CA HIS A 363 -8.64 22.24 5.49
C HIS A 363 -7.35 23.05 5.74
N GLY A 364 -7.44 24.15 6.51
CA GLY A 364 -6.28 24.95 6.92
C GLY A 364 -5.34 24.29 7.95
N LEU A 365 -5.63 23.05 8.40
CA LEU A 365 -4.81 22.30 9.36
C LEU A 365 -3.67 21.49 8.72
N GLU A 366 -3.38 21.66 7.43
CA GLU A 366 -2.41 20.81 6.70
C GLU A 366 -2.75 19.31 6.86
N LEU A 367 -3.85 18.89 6.25
CA LEU A 367 -4.32 17.51 6.31
C LEU A 367 -3.29 16.54 5.70
N GLY A 368 -3.10 15.39 6.31
CA GLY A 368 -2.20 14.32 5.84
C GLY A 368 -2.93 12.98 5.72
N PRO A 369 -2.26 11.86 5.40
CA PRO A 369 -2.86 10.55 5.15
C PRO A 369 -3.78 10.04 6.26
N ALA A 370 -3.49 10.37 7.52
CA ALA A 370 -4.35 10.02 8.64
C ALA A 370 -5.76 10.63 8.53
N HIS A 371 -5.91 11.72 7.77
CA HIS A 371 -7.19 12.39 7.54
C HIS A 371 -7.95 11.86 6.31
N ASP A 372 -7.38 10.92 5.56
CA ASP A 372 -8.03 10.25 4.43
C ASP A 372 -8.97 9.12 4.90
N THR A 373 -9.13 8.96 6.19
CA THR A 373 -10.09 8.04 6.83
C THR A 373 -11.22 8.79 7.51
N ALA A 374 -12.40 8.15 7.63
CA ALA A 374 -13.54 8.72 8.33
C ALA A 374 -13.18 9.19 9.75
N ALA A 375 -12.46 8.36 10.50
CA ALA A 375 -12.05 8.66 11.87
C ALA A 375 -11.08 9.85 11.95
N GLY A 376 -10.09 9.89 11.05
CA GLY A 376 -9.10 10.96 11.01
C GLY A 376 -9.70 12.30 10.63
N LEU A 377 -10.54 12.35 9.60
CA LEU A 377 -11.23 13.57 9.19
C LEU A 377 -12.23 14.02 10.24
N ALA A 378 -12.99 13.10 10.85
CA ALA A 378 -13.90 13.44 11.94
C ALA A 378 -13.17 14.10 13.11
N ASN A 379 -11.97 13.63 13.45
CA ASN A 379 -11.16 14.25 14.50
C ASN A 379 -10.72 15.67 14.14
N ALA A 380 -10.33 15.92 12.87
CA ALA A 380 -9.95 17.25 12.40
C ALA A 380 -11.15 18.23 12.45
N LEU A 381 -12.29 17.84 11.90
CA LEU A 381 -13.51 18.65 11.91
C LEU A 381 -14.01 18.90 13.35
N THR A 382 -14.06 17.87 14.19
CA THR A 382 -14.45 17.99 15.61
C THR A 382 -13.50 18.92 16.36
N ARG A 383 -12.19 18.88 16.07
CA ARG A 383 -11.23 19.82 16.67
C ARG A 383 -11.57 21.27 16.34
N MET A 384 -11.96 21.57 15.10
CA MET A 384 -12.36 22.92 14.69
C MET A 384 -13.66 23.34 15.38
N PHE A 385 -14.65 22.47 15.43
CA PHE A 385 -15.90 22.72 16.17
C PHE A 385 -15.65 22.99 17.66
N ARG A 386 -14.82 22.18 18.34
CA ARG A 386 -14.49 22.35 19.75
C ARG A 386 -13.69 23.61 20.06
N SER A 387 -12.85 24.07 19.13
CA SER A 387 -12.06 25.28 19.26
C SER A 387 -12.85 26.55 18.96
N ALA A 388 -14.07 26.43 18.44
CA ALA A 388 -14.95 27.55 18.13
C ALA A 388 -15.48 28.20 19.41
N THR A 389 -15.88 29.49 19.31
CA THR A 389 -16.49 30.22 20.41
C THR A 389 -17.83 29.60 20.82
N PRO A 390 -18.31 29.85 22.05
CA PRO A 390 -19.62 29.36 22.47
C PRO A 390 -20.74 29.80 21.52
N ASP A 391 -20.67 31.03 20.99
CA ASP A 391 -21.68 31.58 20.07
C ASP A 391 -21.64 30.88 18.70
N GLU A 392 -20.45 30.58 18.17
CA GLU A 392 -20.31 29.81 16.93
C GLU A 392 -20.88 28.41 17.10
N ARG A 393 -20.56 27.72 18.22
CA ARG A 393 -21.12 26.41 18.52
C ARG A 393 -22.63 26.43 18.69
N LEU A 394 -23.16 27.44 19.37
CA LEU A 394 -24.60 27.66 19.50
C LEU A 394 -25.26 27.87 18.11
N GLY A 395 -24.58 28.58 17.23
CA GLY A 395 -24.99 28.74 15.83
C GLY A 395 -25.15 27.42 15.11
N VAL A 396 -24.19 26.48 15.29
CA VAL A 396 -24.26 25.12 14.73
C VAL A 396 -25.44 24.35 15.32
N LEU A 397 -25.68 24.41 16.64
CA LEU A 397 -26.83 23.76 17.26
C LEU A 397 -28.16 24.28 16.72
N ARG A 398 -28.29 25.59 16.56
CA ARG A 398 -29.50 26.25 16.02
C ARG A 398 -29.73 25.95 14.54
N ALA A 399 -28.69 25.65 13.78
CA ALA A 399 -28.77 25.28 12.39
C ALA A 399 -29.31 23.84 12.18
N HIS A 400 -29.26 22.99 13.22
CA HIS A 400 -29.82 21.65 13.15
C HIS A 400 -31.35 21.72 13.02
N PRO A 401 -31.90 20.93 12.11
CA PRO A 401 -33.36 20.87 11.97
C PRO A 401 -33.97 20.21 13.20
N ASP A 402 -35.08 20.75 13.62
CA ASP A 402 -35.93 20.22 14.68
C ASP A 402 -36.50 18.83 14.30
N LEU A 403 -36.46 17.86 15.23
CA LEU A 403 -36.99 16.51 14.99
C LEU A 403 -38.51 16.53 14.71
N ALA A 404 -39.30 17.38 15.36
CA ALA A 404 -40.73 17.53 15.10
C ALA A 404 -41.02 18.35 13.82
N GLY A 405 -40.22 19.38 13.55
CA GLY A 405 -40.31 20.22 12.33
C GLY A 405 -39.88 19.48 11.08
N LYS A 406 -39.01 18.48 11.21
CA LYS A 406 -38.58 17.59 10.10
C LYS A 406 -39.75 16.82 9.51
N LEU A 407 -40.75 16.43 10.29
CA LEU A 407 -41.95 15.73 9.82
C LEU A 407 -42.88 16.67 9.02
N ALA A 408 -42.84 18.00 9.30
CA ALA A 408 -43.62 19.01 8.58
C ALA A 408 -42.88 19.58 7.36
N ALA A 409 -41.54 19.57 7.38
CA ALA A 409 -40.67 20.23 6.40
C ALA A 409 -39.91 19.29 5.45
N ALA A 410 -40.40 18.08 5.18
CA ALA A 410 -39.77 17.05 4.32
C ALA A 410 -39.30 17.53 2.93
N LYS A 411 -39.58 18.79 2.53
CA LYS A 411 -39.11 19.43 1.31
C LYS A 411 -37.88 20.32 1.49
N ARG A 412 -37.31 20.46 2.70
CA ARG A 412 -36.15 21.33 3.02
C ARG A 412 -34.98 20.63 3.71
N LEU A 413 -35.00 19.30 3.78
CA LEU A 413 -33.94 18.53 4.42
C LEU A 413 -32.80 18.26 3.43
N THR A 414 -31.59 18.16 3.95
CA THR A 414 -30.46 17.58 3.19
C THR A 414 -30.73 16.10 2.94
N ALA A 415 -30.10 15.53 1.90
CA ALA A 415 -30.25 14.10 1.56
C ALA A 415 -29.87 13.21 2.74
N GLU A 416 -28.77 13.56 3.42
CA GLU A 416 -28.24 12.83 4.59
C GLU A 416 -29.26 12.83 5.76
N SER A 417 -29.92 13.95 6.01
CA SER A 417 -30.93 14.06 7.08
C SER A 417 -32.20 13.26 6.77
N THR A 418 -32.51 13.04 5.50
CA THR A 418 -33.68 12.23 5.08
C THR A 418 -33.44 10.75 5.30
N GLU A 419 -32.25 10.23 4.93
CA GLU A 419 -31.85 8.85 5.17
C GLU A 419 -31.72 8.51 6.67
N GLU A 420 -31.18 9.44 7.45
CA GLU A 420 -31.05 9.29 8.91
C GLU A 420 -32.40 9.06 9.59
N GLN A 421 -33.45 9.73 9.14
CA GLN A 421 -34.80 9.62 9.71
C GLN A 421 -35.50 8.31 9.39
N ALA A 422 -35.39 7.87 8.13
CA ALA A 422 -35.96 6.60 7.69
C ALA A 422 -35.38 5.42 8.49
N SER A 423 -34.08 5.50 8.88
CA SER A 423 -33.41 4.44 9.63
C SER A 423 -33.95 4.23 11.06
N ALA A 424 -34.60 5.22 11.68
CA ALA A 424 -35.11 5.16 13.04
C ALA A 424 -36.64 5.03 13.14
N GLY A 425 -37.33 4.86 12.02
CA GLY A 425 -38.79 4.72 11.98
C GLY A 425 -39.57 5.96 12.40
N LEU A 426 -38.94 7.16 12.28
CA LEU A 426 -39.61 8.44 12.58
C LEU A 426 -40.61 8.87 11.50
N ASP A 427 -40.60 8.23 10.36
CA ASP A 427 -41.57 8.34 9.28
C ASP A 427 -42.90 7.64 9.60
N ALA A 428 -42.88 6.64 10.52
CA ALA A 428 -44.01 5.82 10.91
C ALA A 428 -44.56 6.13 12.32
N LEU A 429 -44.50 7.43 12.74
CA LEU A 429 -45.08 7.85 14.02
C LEU A 429 -46.61 7.86 13.98
N THR A 430 -47.24 7.36 15.05
CA THR A 430 -48.69 7.56 15.31
C THR A 430 -48.98 9.03 15.61
N ASP A 431 -50.24 9.44 15.48
CA ASP A 431 -50.63 10.84 15.79
C ASP A 431 -50.35 11.23 17.23
N ALA A 432 -50.50 10.29 18.17
CA ALA A 432 -50.23 10.51 19.58
C ALA A 432 -48.68 10.71 19.85
N GLU A 433 -47.86 9.88 19.21
CA GLU A 433 -46.38 10.01 19.28
C GLU A 433 -45.94 11.32 18.66
N ARG A 434 -46.48 11.69 17.51
CA ARG A 434 -46.20 12.96 16.82
C ARG A 434 -46.53 14.16 17.69
N ALA A 435 -47.72 14.17 18.33
CA ALA A 435 -48.14 15.20 19.24
C ALA A 435 -47.16 15.33 20.44
N ARG A 436 -46.73 14.18 20.99
CA ARG A 436 -45.78 14.16 22.11
C ARG A 436 -44.39 14.69 21.72
N PHE A 437 -43.89 14.30 20.56
CA PHE A 437 -42.62 14.83 20.05
C PHE A 437 -42.68 16.36 19.83
N THR A 438 -43.81 16.86 19.32
CA THR A 438 -44.02 18.29 19.10
C THR A 438 -44.01 19.04 20.43
N GLU A 439 -44.78 18.58 21.41
CA GLU A 439 -44.85 19.19 22.75
C GLU A 439 -43.45 19.24 23.41
N LEU A 440 -42.74 18.13 23.42
CA LEU A 440 -41.39 18.05 23.99
C LEU A 440 -40.41 18.99 23.31
N ASN A 441 -40.47 19.08 21.98
CA ASN A 441 -39.57 19.93 21.23
C ASN A 441 -39.84 21.42 21.48
N GLU A 442 -41.10 21.85 21.51
CA GLU A 442 -41.49 23.23 21.84
C GLU A 442 -40.98 23.59 23.25
N ALA A 443 -41.21 22.72 24.22
CA ALA A 443 -40.73 22.91 25.60
C ALA A 443 -39.20 22.94 25.70
N TYR A 444 -38.52 22.08 24.90
CA TYR A 444 -37.06 22.01 24.90
C TYR A 444 -36.42 23.28 24.29
N VAL A 445 -36.94 23.72 23.15
CA VAL A 445 -36.45 24.96 22.49
C VAL A 445 -36.73 26.18 23.37
N ALA A 446 -37.89 26.26 24.01
CA ALA A 446 -38.21 27.35 24.92
C ALA A 446 -37.26 27.40 26.12
N LYS A 447 -36.81 26.23 26.64
CA LYS A 447 -35.89 26.12 27.79
C LYS A 447 -34.43 26.40 27.37
N HIS A 448 -33.95 25.78 26.28
CA HIS A 448 -32.52 25.72 25.97
C HIS A 448 -32.07 26.65 24.85
N GLY A 449 -33.01 27.14 24.02
CA GLY A 449 -32.75 28.10 22.95
C GLY A 449 -32.14 27.49 21.67
N PHE A 450 -32.14 26.15 21.55
CA PHE A 450 -31.73 25.37 20.37
C PHE A 450 -32.55 24.07 20.32
N PRO A 451 -32.68 23.43 19.13
CA PRO A 451 -33.46 22.20 18.96
C PRO A 451 -32.84 21.00 19.68
N PHE A 452 -33.63 19.99 19.99
CA PHE A 452 -33.15 18.74 20.52
C PHE A 452 -32.37 17.98 19.43
N ILE A 453 -31.09 17.67 19.75
CA ILE A 453 -30.18 17.00 18.83
C ILE A 453 -29.80 15.63 19.41
N ILE A 454 -29.94 14.59 18.61
CA ILE A 454 -29.53 13.22 18.92
C ILE A 454 -29.05 12.51 17.66
N ALA A 455 -28.07 11.63 17.78
CA ALA A 455 -27.60 10.79 16.69
C ALA A 455 -28.64 9.68 16.42
N VAL A 456 -29.57 9.97 15.55
CA VAL A 456 -30.77 9.13 15.29
C VAL A 456 -30.40 7.69 14.90
N ARG A 457 -29.28 7.49 14.16
CA ARG A 457 -28.80 6.17 13.75
C ARG A 457 -28.41 5.25 14.92
N ASP A 458 -28.17 5.81 16.12
CA ASP A 458 -27.83 5.03 17.31
C ASP A 458 -29.05 4.61 18.15
N HIS A 459 -30.26 4.99 17.73
CA HIS A 459 -31.49 4.80 18.51
C HIS A 459 -32.66 4.35 17.63
N ASP A 460 -33.59 3.65 18.26
CA ASP A 460 -34.94 3.47 17.74
C ASP A 460 -35.87 4.60 18.24
N LYS A 461 -37.07 4.62 17.75
CA LYS A 461 -38.12 5.59 18.08
C LYS A 461 -38.36 5.73 19.58
N ALA A 462 -38.44 4.61 20.32
CA ALA A 462 -38.67 4.60 21.75
C ALA A 462 -37.46 5.15 22.53
N GLY A 463 -36.24 4.80 22.10
CA GLY A 463 -34.99 5.31 22.65
C GLY A 463 -34.84 6.83 22.47
N ILE A 464 -35.24 7.36 21.31
CA ILE A 464 -35.24 8.81 21.05
C ILE A 464 -36.20 9.53 22.01
N LEU A 465 -37.43 9.04 22.18
CA LEU A 465 -38.43 9.62 23.08
C LEU A 465 -37.95 9.60 24.54
N ALA A 466 -37.44 8.47 25.00
CA ALA A 466 -36.89 8.33 26.35
C ALA A 466 -35.67 9.26 26.58
N ALA A 467 -34.79 9.42 25.57
CA ALA A 467 -33.69 10.36 25.67
C ALA A 467 -34.19 11.81 25.73
N PHE A 468 -35.23 12.16 24.98
CA PHE A 468 -35.82 13.49 24.98
C PHE A 468 -36.39 13.82 26.36
N GLU A 469 -37.24 12.95 26.93
CA GLU A 469 -37.85 13.13 28.24
C GLU A 469 -36.83 13.25 29.36
N ARG A 470 -35.74 12.50 29.30
CA ARG A 470 -34.64 12.59 30.25
C ARG A 470 -33.87 13.91 30.11
N ARG A 471 -33.52 14.31 28.89
CA ARG A 471 -32.64 15.43 28.59
C ARG A 471 -33.29 16.79 28.77
N ILE A 472 -34.60 16.90 28.60
CA ILE A 472 -35.34 18.12 28.87
C ILE A 472 -35.24 18.56 30.36
N ALA A 473 -34.95 17.65 31.26
CA ALA A 473 -34.73 17.93 32.67
C ALA A 473 -33.37 18.59 32.99
N ASN A 474 -32.38 18.44 32.13
CA ASN A 474 -31.03 18.97 32.31
C ASN A 474 -31.06 20.52 32.45
N ASP A 475 -30.05 21.09 33.09
CA ASP A 475 -29.77 22.51 32.98
C ASP A 475 -29.20 22.85 31.58
N THR A 476 -29.29 24.12 31.19
CA THR A 476 -28.89 24.55 29.85
C THR A 476 -27.39 24.35 29.56
N PRO A 477 -26.44 24.58 30.51
CA PRO A 477 -25.01 24.27 30.25
C PRO A 477 -24.72 22.79 30.04
N THR A 478 -25.34 21.90 30.83
CA THR A 478 -25.23 20.45 30.69
C THR A 478 -25.78 20.01 29.32
N GLU A 479 -26.96 20.53 28.95
CA GLU A 479 -27.62 20.17 27.72
C GLU A 479 -26.89 20.70 26.51
N PHE A 480 -26.32 21.91 26.58
CA PHE A 480 -25.45 22.46 25.54
C PHE A 480 -24.23 21.54 25.27
N SER A 481 -23.61 21.06 26.36
CA SER A 481 -22.47 20.13 26.25
C SER A 481 -22.89 18.79 25.63
N GLU A 482 -24.06 18.29 25.99
CA GLU A 482 -24.61 17.05 25.44
C GLU A 482 -24.96 17.22 23.96
N ALA A 483 -25.65 18.29 23.57
CA ALA A 483 -25.98 18.59 22.19
C ALA A 483 -24.72 18.68 21.30
N CYS A 484 -23.65 19.31 21.80
CA CYS A 484 -22.36 19.35 21.09
C CYS A 484 -21.80 17.94 20.86
N ARG A 485 -21.86 17.04 21.87
CA ARG A 485 -21.44 15.64 21.70
C ARG A 485 -22.26 14.89 20.65
N GLN A 486 -23.57 15.13 20.63
CA GLN A 486 -24.46 14.52 19.62
C GLN A 486 -24.13 15.00 18.20
N VAL A 487 -23.87 16.29 18.02
CA VAL A 487 -23.42 16.84 16.73
C VAL A 487 -22.11 16.19 16.27
N GLU A 488 -21.13 16.04 17.16
CA GLU A 488 -19.87 15.35 16.85
C GLU A 488 -20.10 13.88 16.48
N ARG A 489 -21.05 13.20 17.14
CA ARG A 489 -21.42 11.82 16.81
C ARG A 489 -22.06 11.71 15.45
N ILE A 490 -22.98 12.62 15.12
CA ILE A 490 -23.62 12.72 13.80
C ILE A 490 -22.54 12.91 12.71
N ALA A 491 -21.62 13.85 12.91
CA ALA A 491 -20.52 14.08 11.98
C ALA A 491 -19.68 12.83 11.72
N ARG A 492 -19.36 12.05 12.76
CA ARG A 492 -18.64 10.78 12.64
C ARG A 492 -19.42 9.74 11.85
N LEU A 493 -20.72 9.62 12.08
CA LEU A 493 -21.59 8.68 11.37
C LEU A 493 -21.71 9.04 9.88
N ARG A 494 -21.84 10.34 9.57
CA ARG A 494 -21.88 10.84 8.18
C ARG A 494 -20.57 10.56 7.45
N LEU A 495 -19.43 10.84 8.09
CA LEU A 495 -18.13 10.55 7.49
C LEU A 495 -17.89 9.04 7.29
N GLY A 496 -18.32 8.19 8.24
CA GLY A 496 -18.24 6.74 8.11
C GLY A 496 -19.08 6.14 6.98
N ALA A 497 -20.04 6.91 6.44
CA ALA A 497 -20.82 6.50 5.27
C ALA A 497 -20.14 6.84 3.93
N ILE A 498 -19.14 7.74 3.92
CA ILE A 498 -18.52 8.27 2.70
C ILE A 498 -17.01 8.09 2.62
N LEU A 499 -16.37 7.74 3.72
CA LEU A 499 -14.93 7.46 3.80
C LEU A 499 -14.69 6.14 4.52
N PRO A 500 -13.55 5.45 4.21
CA PRO A 500 -13.14 4.22 4.88
C PRO A 500 -12.78 4.40 6.36
#